data_8563c93772643c5fadc0ebfcf47b508f
#
_entry.id   8563c93772643c5fadc0ebfcf47b508f
#
_cell.length_a   1.000
_cell.length_b   1.000
_cell.length_c   1.000
_cell.angle_alpha   90.00
_cell.angle_beta   90.00
_cell.angle_gamma   90.00
#
_symmetry.space_group_name_H-M   'P 1'
#
loop_
_entity.id
_entity.type
_entity.pdbx_description
1 polymer ?
#
loop_
_entity_poly.entity_id
_entity_poly.type
_entity_poly.pdbx_seq_one_letter_code
_entity_poly.pdbx_strand_id
1 'polypeptide(L)'
;IAGLPQSPIVYSPYAADGSLKSKENLELGLARAKDVLFNMYRTGVLSKKDYETYAQYDLTKDFIASDGIEKTPHDYLYFQAMKEAKEAMYDYLIKRDNVTKQDLKNNETVKSYQKLAESELREGGYTIQTTINKPVHNAMQAAVANFGNILDDGTGLVEVGNVLMDNRTGAILGFIGGRNFDGNQNNHAFDTERSPGSTIKPLLAYGIAIDQGLMGSNSILSNYPTNFSSGEPIMHVDNRGTAMMDLREALNTSWNIPAYWTYRTLREKGVDVPSYMKKMGYDISEYGIESLPMGGGIEVT
;
A
#
# COMPACT_ATOMS: atom_id res chain seq x y z
N ILE A 1 15.81 -24.86 -23.78
CA ILE A 1 15.93 -23.44 -23.40
C ILE A 1 15.88 -22.55 -24.64
N ALA A 2 16.74 -22.75 -25.64
CA ALA A 2 16.81 -21.86 -26.82
C ALA A 2 15.51 -21.77 -27.65
N GLY A 3 14.60 -22.73 -27.52
CA GLY A 3 13.29 -22.71 -28.17
C GLY A 3 12.21 -21.90 -27.41
N LEU A 4 12.40 -21.65 -26.10
CA LEU A 4 11.41 -21.02 -25.24
C LEU A 4 11.10 -19.55 -25.60
N PRO A 5 12.07 -18.69 -25.98
CA PRO A 5 11.81 -17.28 -26.24
C PRO A 5 10.74 -16.99 -27.30
N GLN A 6 10.52 -17.91 -28.24
CA GLN A 6 9.51 -17.72 -29.28
C GLN A 6 8.08 -17.77 -28.73
N SER A 7 7.79 -18.67 -27.79
CA SER A 7 6.50 -18.76 -27.10
C SER A 7 6.70 -19.50 -25.77
N PRO A 8 7.07 -18.80 -24.69
CA PRO A 8 7.39 -19.44 -23.42
C PRO A 8 6.24 -20.27 -22.86
N ILE A 9 5.01 -19.78 -22.97
CA ILE A 9 3.81 -20.46 -22.44
C ILE A 9 3.55 -21.77 -23.21
N VAL A 10 3.75 -21.79 -24.53
CA VAL A 10 3.49 -22.98 -25.36
C VAL A 10 4.58 -24.03 -25.17
N TYR A 11 5.84 -23.62 -25.22
CA TYR A 11 6.99 -24.54 -25.29
C TYR A 11 7.59 -24.90 -23.91
N SER A 12 7.20 -24.20 -22.81
CA SER A 12 7.58 -24.62 -21.46
C SER A 12 7.01 -26.00 -21.14
N PRO A 13 7.79 -26.91 -20.50
CA PRO A 13 7.25 -28.18 -20.01
C PRO A 13 6.30 -28.00 -18.82
N TYR A 14 6.29 -26.83 -18.20
CA TYR A 14 5.51 -26.55 -17.01
C TYR A 14 4.32 -25.64 -17.31
N ALA A 15 3.22 -25.89 -16.63
CA ALA A 15 2.06 -25.01 -16.57
C ALA A 15 2.34 -23.79 -15.66
N ALA A 16 1.41 -22.84 -15.62
CA ALA A 16 1.56 -21.62 -14.81
C ALA A 16 1.67 -21.88 -13.29
N ASP A 17 1.15 -23.02 -12.83
CA ASP A 17 1.23 -23.47 -11.43
C ASP A 17 2.50 -24.27 -11.11
N GLY A 18 3.43 -24.39 -12.05
CA GLY A 18 4.66 -25.17 -11.91
C GLY A 18 4.49 -26.68 -12.12
N SER A 19 3.26 -27.20 -12.30
CA SER A 19 3.03 -28.60 -12.60
C SER A 19 3.52 -28.96 -14.00
N LEU A 20 3.90 -30.24 -14.25
CA LEU A 20 4.19 -30.70 -15.57
C LEU A 20 2.91 -30.73 -16.43
N LYS A 21 3.03 -30.25 -17.66
CA LYS A 21 1.94 -30.27 -18.61
C LYS A 21 1.58 -31.73 -19.02
N SER A 22 0.38 -31.91 -19.55
CA SER A 22 -0.04 -33.16 -20.14
C SER A 22 0.92 -33.60 -21.26
N LYS A 23 1.00 -34.91 -21.53
CA LYS A 23 1.88 -35.47 -22.56
C LYS A 23 1.72 -34.77 -23.91
N GLU A 24 0.50 -34.47 -24.32
CA GLU A 24 0.18 -33.78 -25.57
C GLU A 24 0.78 -32.36 -25.63
N ASN A 25 0.69 -31.65 -24.54
CA ASN A 25 1.25 -30.28 -24.43
C ASN A 25 2.78 -30.27 -24.28
N LEU A 26 3.38 -31.34 -23.74
CA LEU A 26 4.83 -31.52 -23.70
C LEU A 26 5.41 -31.76 -25.08
N GLU A 27 4.70 -32.51 -25.97
CA GLU A 27 5.15 -32.82 -27.34
C GLU A 27 5.45 -31.56 -28.15
N LEU A 28 4.71 -30.47 -27.96
CA LEU A 28 4.96 -29.19 -28.65
C LEU A 28 6.35 -28.63 -28.30
N GLY A 29 6.70 -28.64 -27.03
CA GLY A 29 8.02 -28.17 -26.54
C GLY A 29 9.16 -29.08 -26.98
N LEU A 30 8.94 -30.40 -26.97
CA LEU A 30 9.92 -31.39 -27.40
C LEU A 30 10.16 -31.32 -28.91
N ALA A 31 9.12 -31.16 -29.71
CA ALA A 31 9.24 -30.94 -31.16
C ALA A 31 10.07 -29.66 -31.43
N ARG A 32 9.75 -28.57 -30.75
CA ARG A 32 10.50 -27.33 -30.88
C ARG A 32 11.98 -27.49 -30.50
N ALA A 33 12.28 -28.26 -29.45
CA ALA A 33 13.66 -28.54 -29.06
C ALA A 33 14.44 -29.26 -30.17
N LYS A 34 13.80 -30.23 -30.84
CA LYS A 34 14.41 -30.93 -31.99
C LYS A 34 14.66 -30.01 -33.18
N ASP A 35 13.73 -29.10 -33.48
CA ASP A 35 13.91 -28.12 -34.55
C ASP A 35 15.11 -27.18 -34.25
N VAL A 36 15.27 -26.74 -32.98
CA VAL A 36 16.41 -25.95 -32.57
C VAL A 36 17.72 -26.73 -32.74
N LEU A 37 17.78 -27.98 -32.27
CA LEU A 37 18.96 -28.82 -32.43
C LEU A 37 19.32 -29.06 -33.93
N PHE A 38 18.33 -29.27 -34.78
CA PHE A 38 18.54 -29.38 -36.22
C PHE A 38 19.12 -28.12 -36.83
N ASN A 39 18.59 -26.95 -36.45
CA ASN A 39 19.09 -25.66 -36.91
C ASN A 39 20.52 -25.39 -36.41
N MET A 40 20.87 -25.76 -35.18
CA MET A 40 22.25 -25.66 -34.65
C MET A 40 23.22 -26.55 -35.43
N TYR A 41 22.79 -27.77 -35.81
CA TYR A 41 23.58 -28.64 -36.67
C TYR A 41 23.74 -28.04 -38.07
N ARG A 42 22.66 -27.60 -38.70
CA ARG A 42 22.66 -26.99 -40.02
C ARG A 42 23.55 -25.75 -40.14
N THR A 43 23.64 -24.95 -39.06
CA THR A 43 24.49 -23.75 -39.02
C THR A 43 25.91 -24.02 -38.54
N GLY A 44 26.28 -25.26 -38.29
CA GLY A 44 27.62 -25.64 -37.87
C GLY A 44 27.95 -25.40 -36.38
N VAL A 45 26.94 -25.09 -35.57
CA VAL A 45 27.10 -24.91 -34.11
C VAL A 45 27.25 -26.27 -33.42
N LEU A 46 26.57 -27.31 -33.93
CA LEU A 46 26.71 -28.68 -33.46
C LEU A 46 27.36 -29.58 -34.52
N SER A 47 28.23 -30.49 -34.05
CA SER A 47 28.73 -31.55 -34.91
C SER A 47 27.58 -32.55 -35.26
N LYS A 48 27.72 -33.33 -36.36
CA LYS A 48 26.76 -34.36 -36.71
C LYS A 48 26.55 -35.35 -35.56
N LYS A 49 27.66 -35.78 -34.95
CA LYS A 49 27.64 -36.75 -33.84
C LYS A 49 26.86 -36.22 -32.64
N ASP A 50 27.09 -34.96 -32.26
CA ASP A 50 26.40 -34.31 -31.12
C ASP A 50 24.92 -34.13 -31.42
N TYR A 51 24.58 -33.72 -32.65
CA TYR A 51 23.18 -33.62 -33.09
C TYR A 51 22.45 -34.96 -32.98
N GLU A 52 23.03 -36.04 -33.52
CA GLU A 52 22.41 -37.37 -33.45
C GLU A 52 22.24 -37.85 -32.01
N THR A 53 23.24 -37.57 -31.15
CA THR A 53 23.18 -37.91 -29.71
C THR A 53 22.05 -37.17 -29.01
N TYR A 54 21.99 -35.84 -29.17
CA TYR A 54 21.00 -35.00 -28.47
C TYR A 54 19.59 -35.15 -29.04
N ALA A 55 19.43 -35.39 -30.36
CA ALA A 55 18.12 -35.59 -30.98
C ALA A 55 17.44 -36.89 -30.52
N GLN A 56 18.24 -37.87 -30.11
CA GLN A 56 17.75 -39.17 -29.58
C GLN A 56 17.54 -39.15 -28.05
N TYR A 57 18.06 -38.13 -27.38
CA TYR A 57 17.96 -38.03 -25.93
C TYR A 57 16.53 -37.72 -25.48
N ASP A 58 16.04 -38.48 -24.51
CA ASP A 58 14.71 -38.32 -23.95
C ASP A 58 14.77 -37.24 -22.82
N LEU A 59 14.48 -36.01 -23.22
CA LEU A 59 14.46 -34.85 -22.29
C LEU A 59 13.42 -34.97 -21.17
N THR A 60 12.41 -35.83 -21.30
CA THR A 60 11.39 -35.97 -20.26
C THR A 60 11.93 -36.54 -18.96
N LYS A 61 13.07 -37.22 -19.03
CA LYS A 61 13.78 -37.74 -17.84
C LYS A 61 14.38 -36.66 -16.94
N ASP A 62 14.62 -35.48 -17.51
CA ASP A 62 15.22 -34.34 -16.79
C ASP A 62 14.15 -33.40 -16.23
N PHE A 63 12.88 -33.63 -16.56
CA PHE A 63 11.80 -32.80 -16.02
C PHE A 63 11.53 -33.22 -14.58
N ILE A 64 11.80 -32.30 -13.67
CA ILE A 64 11.48 -32.47 -12.26
C ILE A 64 10.00 -32.14 -12.10
N ALA A 65 9.19 -33.16 -11.73
CA ALA A 65 7.84 -32.90 -11.29
C ALA A 65 7.94 -32.00 -10.05
N SER A 66 7.51 -30.76 -10.19
CA SER A 66 7.24 -29.95 -9.01
C SER A 66 6.01 -30.55 -8.34
N ASP A 67 6.08 -30.83 -7.05
CA ASP A 67 4.92 -31.27 -6.23
C ASP A 67 3.85 -30.15 -6.10
N GLY A 68 3.82 -29.26 -7.08
CA GLY A 68 3.15 -27.99 -7.11
C GLY A 68 3.94 -26.99 -6.27
N ILE A 69 4.19 -25.81 -6.78
CA ILE A 69 4.56 -24.71 -5.89
C ILE A 69 3.38 -24.60 -4.94
N GLU A 70 3.57 -24.99 -3.67
CA GLU A 70 2.61 -24.66 -2.63
C GLU A 70 2.33 -23.18 -2.84
N LYS A 71 1.16 -22.86 -3.35
CA LYS A 71 0.75 -21.47 -3.50
C LYS A 71 0.61 -20.97 -2.07
N THR A 72 1.71 -20.47 -1.53
CA THR A 72 1.60 -19.67 -0.33
C THR A 72 0.59 -18.57 -0.68
N PRO A 73 -0.61 -18.58 -0.10
CA PRO A 73 -1.61 -17.61 -0.46
C PRO A 73 -1.01 -16.24 -0.22
N HIS A 74 -0.77 -15.50 -1.30
CA HIS A 74 -0.36 -14.12 -1.21
C HIS A 74 -1.59 -13.32 -0.79
N ASP A 75 -1.46 -12.59 0.29
CA ASP A 75 -2.50 -11.75 0.88
C ASP A 75 -2.05 -10.28 0.93
N TYR A 76 -2.85 -9.43 1.56
CA TYR A 76 -2.48 -8.02 1.76
C TYR A 76 -1.13 -7.84 2.42
N LEU A 77 -0.78 -8.72 3.40
CA LEU A 77 0.50 -8.63 4.10
C LEU A 77 1.68 -8.90 3.15
N TYR A 78 1.58 -9.92 2.33
CA TYR A 78 2.62 -10.23 1.35
C TYR A 78 2.86 -9.06 0.40
N PHE A 79 1.79 -8.53 -0.20
CA PHE A 79 1.93 -7.45 -1.18
C PHE A 79 2.42 -6.15 -0.53
N GLN A 80 1.96 -5.83 0.68
CA GLN A 80 2.45 -4.66 1.40
C GLN A 80 3.94 -4.79 1.76
N ALA A 81 4.36 -5.94 2.30
CA ALA A 81 5.76 -6.20 2.60
C ALA A 81 6.66 -6.13 1.37
N MET A 82 6.19 -6.66 0.23
CA MET A 82 6.92 -6.57 -1.03
C MET A 82 6.99 -5.15 -1.58
N LYS A 83 5.92 -4.34 -1.43
CA LYS A 83 5.90 -2.92 -1.81
C LYS A 83 6.97 -2.14 -1.04
N GLU A 84 6.96 -2.24 0.29
CA GLU A 84 7.93 -1.58 1.16
C GLU A 84 9.37 -2.08 0.93
N ALA A 85 9.55 -3.38 0.69
CA ALA A 85 10.87 -3.93 0.37
C ALA A 85 11.42 -3.36 -0.96
N LYS A 86 10.56 -3.19 -1.97
CA LYS A 86 10.95 -2.56 -3.24
C LYS A 86 11.37 -1.11 -3.05
N GLU A 87 10.62 -0.35 -2.24
CA GLU A 87 10.96 1.03 -1.91
C GLU A 87 12.29 1.12 -1.16
N ALA A 88 12.49 0.29 -0.13
CA ALA A 88 13.74 0.22 0.62
C ALA A 88 14.94 -0.18 -0.27
N MET A 89 14.74 -1.14 -1.18
CA MET A 89 15.78 -1.54 -2.13
C MET A 89 16.08 -0.43 -3.14
N TYR A 90 15.07 0.26 -3.63
CA TYR A 90 15.23 1.42 -4.52
C TYR A 90 16.06 2.52 -3.84
N ASP A 91 15.73 2.87 -2.61
CA ASP A 91 16.48 3.87 -1.84
C ASP A 91 17.93 3.44 -1.57
N TYR A 92 18.13 2.15 -1.26
CA TYR A 92 19.46 1.59 -1.10
C TYR A 92 20.29 1.71 -2.38
N LEU A 93 19.72 1.35 -3.53
CA LEU A 93 20.42 1.40 -4.82
C LEU A 93 20.78 2.83 -5.23
N ILE A 94 19.84 3.77 -5.09
CA ILE A 94 20.08 5.19 -5.34
C ILE A 94 21.23 5.71 -4.50
N LYS A 95 21.25 5.37 -3.21
CA LYS A 95 22.29 5.78 -2.28
C LYS A 95 23.63 5.12 -2.61
N ARG A 96 23.63 3.80 -2.91
CA ARG A 96 24.82 3.04 -3.28
C ARG A 96 25.52 3.63 -4.50
N ASP A 97 24.72 3.98 -5.51
CA ASP A 97 25.22 4.45 -6.82
C ASP A 97 25.37 5.98 -6.87
N ASN A 98 25.17 6.68 -5.75
CA ASN A 98 25.27 8.15 -5.62
C ASN A 98 24.42 8.91 -6.64
N VAL A 99 23.20 8.41 -6.92
CA VAL A 99 22.24 9.05 -7.82
C VAL A 99 21.78 10.38 -7.22
N THR A 100 21.89 11.45 -7.98
CA THR A 100 21.57 12.79 -7.49
C THR A 100 20.08 13.12 -7.64
N LYS A 101 19.60 14.11 -6.88
CA LYS A 101 18.22 14.61 -7.05
C LYS A 101 17.96 15.14 -8.46
N GLN A 102 19.00 15.56 -9.19
CA GLN A 102 18.86 16.02 -10.56
C GLN A 102 18.65 14.84 -11.51
N ASP A 103 19.33 13.71 -11.29
CA ASP A 103 19.17 12.49 -12.10
C ASP A 103 17.76 11.91 -11.92
N LEU A 104 17.19 12.01 -10.71
CA LEU A 104 15.83 11.56 -10.38
C LEU A 104 14.72 12.42 -11.00
N LYS A 105 15.05 13.55 -11.66
CA LYS A 105 14.07 14.27 -12.49
C LYS A 105 13.84 13.59 -13.84
N ASN A 106 14.74 12.69 -14.23
CA ASN A 106 14.59 11.89 -15.43
C ASN A 106 13.74 10.64 -15.13
N ASN A 107 12.57 10.55 -15.71
CA ASN A 107 11.65 9.43 -15.54
C ASN A 107 12.24 8.07 -15.97
N GLU A 108 13.16 8.04 -16.95
CA GLU A 108 13.81 6.80 -17.38
C GLU A 108 14.79 6.30 -16.31
N THR A 109 15.54 7.21 -15.68
CA THR A 109 16.42 6.87 -14.55
C THR A 109 15.59 6.27 -13.41
N VAL A 110 14.50 6.92 -13.00
CA VAL A 110 13.59 6.41 -11.95
C VAL A 110 13.09 5.02 -12.28
N LYS A 111 12.53 4.82 -13.49
CA LYS A 111 12.02 3.50 -13.92
C LYS A 111 13.12 2.43 -13.97
N SER A 112 14.33 2.79 -14.37
CA SER A 112 15.46 1.85 -14.41
C SER A 112 15.84 1.36 -13.02
N TYR A 113 15.91 2.25 -12.03
CA TYR A 113 16.21 1.89 -10.65
C TYR A 113 15.04 1.13 -9.98
N GLN A 114 13.79 1.43 -10.32
CA GLN A 114 12.64 0.65 -9.87
C GLN A 114 12.70 -0.80 -10.39
N LYS A 115 13.02 -0.99 -11.68
CA LYS A 115 13.20 -2.32 -12.27
C LYS A 115 14.40 -3.07 -11.66
N LEU A 116 15.50 -2.35 -11.42
CA LEU A 116 16.68 -2.93 -10.79
C LEU A 116 16.35 -3.40 -9.36
N ALA A 117 15.64 -2.59 -8.57
CA ALA A 117 15.21 -2.96 -7.23
C ALA A 117 14.32 -4.22 -7.24
N GLU A 118 13.41 -4.31 -8.21
CA GLU A 118 12.55 -5.49 -8.36
C GLU A 118 13.35 -6.75 -8.76
N SER A 119 14.33 -6.61 -9.67
CA SER A 119 15.20 -7.72 -10.08
C SER A 119 16.09 -8.18 -8.92
N GLU A 120 16.71 -7.25 -8.19
CA GLU A 120 17.54 -7.56 -7.02
C GLU A 120 16.76 -8.33 -5.96
N LEU A 121 15.55 -7.88 -5.60
CA LEU A 121 14.73 -8.58 -4.61
C LEU A 121 14.35 -9.99 -5.06
N ARG A 122 14.09 -10.19 -6.35
CA ARG A 122 13.71 -11.50 -6.89
C ARG A 122 14.86 -12.48 -6.96
N GLU A 123 16.07 -12.00 -7.30
CA GLU A 123 17.23 -12.83 -7.63
C GLU A 123 18.28 -12.86 -6.53
N GLY A 124 18.29 -11.86 -5.64
CA GLY A 124 19.34 -11.67 -4.65
C GLY A 124 19.23 -12.49 -3.37
N GLY A 125 18.17 -13.29 -3.21
CA GLY A 125 18.01 -14.19 -2.05
C GLY A 125 17.81 -13.45 -0.71
N TYR A 126 17.23 -12.27 -0.73
CA TYR A 126 16.99 -11.46 0.47
C TYR A 126 15.92 -12.05 1.39
N THR A 127 16.08 -11.82 2.68
CA THR A 127 15.05 -12.07 3.69
C THR A 127 14.40 -10.75 4.05
N ILE A 128 13.06 -10.65 3.89
CA ILE A 128 12.29 -9.49 4.30
C ILE A 128 11.81 -9.71 5.73
N GLN A 129 12.31 -8.91 6.66
CA GLN A 129 11.90 -8.92 8.06
C GLN A 129 10.96 -7.75 8.33
N THR A 130 9.73 -8.06 8.77
CA THR A 130 8.71 -7.07 9.10
C THR A 130 8.56 -6.87 10.60
N THR A 131 7.87 -5.80 11.01
CA THR A 131 7.50 -5.53 12.40
C THR A 131 6.22 -6.25 12.83
N ILE A 132 5.58 -6.96 11.91
CA ILE A 132 4.31 -7.65 12.15
C ILE A 132 4.44 -8.70 13.26
N ASN A 133 3.58 -8.59 14.24
CA ASN A 133 3.42 -9.59 15.30
C ASN A 133 2.37 -10.61 14.86
N LYS A 134 2.80 -11.81 14.46
CA LYS A 134 1.93 -12.83 13.90
C LYS A 134 0.70 -13.16 14.76
N PRO A 135 0.80 -13.39 16.09
CA PRO A 135 -0.37 -13.58 16.94
C PRO A 135 -1.37 -12.42 16.90
N VAL A 136 -0.87 -11.19 16.96
CA VAL A 136 -1.69 -9.97 16.91
C VAL A 136 -2.38 -9.84 15.55
N HIS A 137 -1.63 -9.95 14.47
CA HIS A 137 -2.15 -9.86 13.12
C HIS A 137 -3.23 -10.93 12.87
N ASN A 138 -2.98 -12.18 13.27
CA ASN A 138 -3.96 -13.26 13.14
C ASN A 138 -5.23 -13.00 13.95
N ALA A 139 -5.11 -12.42 15.15
CA ALA A 139 -6.28 -12.06 15.97
C ALA A 139 -7.12 -10.96 15.29
N MET A 140 -6.48 -9.97 14.65
CA MET A 140 -7.16 -8.94 13.86
C MET A 140 -7.91 -9.55 12.66
N GLN A 141 -7.27 -10.45 11.91
CA GLN A 141 -7.91 -11.16 10.78
C GLN A 141 -9.11 -11.98 11.26
N ALA A 142 -8.96 -12.71 12.37
CA ALA A 142 -10.04 -13.49 12.95
C ALA A 142 -11.23 -12.60 13.42
N ALA A 143 -10.94 -11.43 13.97
CA ALA A 143 -11.99 -10.48 14.38
C ALA A 143 -12.81 -10.01 13.17
N VAL A 144 -12.17 -9.66 12.06
CA VAL A 144 -12.88 -9.25 10.84
C VAL A 144 -13.65 -10.40 10.23
N ALA A 145 -13.10 -11.61 10.19
CA ALA A 145 -13.80 -12.78 9.68
C ALA A 145 -15.06 -13.12 10.50
N ASN A 146 -15.00 -12.95 11.83
CA ASN A 146 -16.10 -13.30 12.72
C ASN A 146 -17.16 -12.19 12.84
N PHE A 147 -16.76 -10.92 12.76
CA PHE A 147 -17.63 -9.79 13.10
C PHE A 147 -17.82 -8.78 11.97
N GLY A 148 -17.07 -8.90 10.86
CA GLY A 148 -17.14 -7.93 9.76
C GLY A 148 -18.53 -7.79 9.14
N ASN A 149 -19.34 -8.85 9.15
CA ASN A 149 -20.71 -8.83 8.64
C ASN A 149 -21.67 -7.92 9.44
N ILE A 150 -21.33 -7.55 10.67
CA ILE A 150 -22.11 -6.59 11.48
C ILE A 150 -22.10 -5.19 10.87
N LEU A 151 -21.08 -4.89 10.05
CA LEU A 151 -20.93 -3.61 9.38
C LEU A 151 -21.81 -3.48 8.13
N ASP A 152 -22.32 -4.60 7.61
CA ASP A 152 -23.10 -4.62 6.38
C ASP A 152 -24.51 -4.06 6.62
N ASP A 153 -24.89 -3.05 5.86
CA ASP A 153 -26.17 -2.33 6.00
C ASP A 153 -27.27 -2.87 5.07
N GLY A 154 -27.02 -3.99 4.39
CA GLY A 154 -27.93 -4.62 3.44
C GLY A 154 -27.85 -4.05 2.01
N THR A 155 -27.04 -3.03 1.77
CA THR A 155 -26.80 -2.47 0.41
C THR A 155 -25.60 -3.09 -0.25
N GLY A 156 -24.68 -3.67 0.52
CA GLY A 156 -23.47 -4.31 0.03
C GLY A 156 -22.50 -4.68 1.14
N LEU A 157 -21.34 -5.21 0.73
CA LEU A 157 -20.24 -5.53 1.63
C LEU A 157 -19.52 -4.23 2.02
N VAL A 158 -19.49 -3.94 3.33
CA VAL A 158 -18.69 -2.82 3.88
C VAL A 158 -17.27 -3.29 4.13
N GLU A 159 -16.30 -2.72 3.40
CA GLU A 159 -14.89 -3.05 3.57
C GLU A 159 -14.28 -2.44 4.84
N VAL A 160 -13.17 -3.02 5.28
CA VAL A 160 -12.47 -2.63 6.51
C VAL A 160 -11.00 -2.35 6.20
N GLY A 161 -10.52 -1.15 6.57
CA GLY A 161 -9.11 -0.82 6.69
C GLY A 161 -8.76 -0.53 8.15
N ASN A 162 -7.70 -1.13 8.67
CA ASN A 162 -7.27 -0.89 10.06
C ASN A 162 -5.77 -1.12 10.21
N VAL A 163 -5.10 -0.30 11.03
CA VAL A 163 -3.68 -0.44 11.39
C VAL A 163 -3.54 -0.44 12.91
N LEU A 164 -2.82 -1.42 13.44
CA LEU A 164 -2.41 -1.47 14.84
C LEU A 164 -0.92 -1.17 14.97
N MET A 165 -0.61 -0.11 15.70
CA MET A 165 0.74 0.42 15.87
C MET A 165 1.16 0.40 17.36
N ASP A 166 2.42 0.07 17.64
CA ASP A 166 3.03 0.33 18.95
C ASP A 166 3.36 1.82 19.07
N ASN A 167 2.66 2.52 19.94
CA ASN A 167 2.82 3.98 20.14
C ASN A 167 4.21 4.39 20.64
N ARG A 168 5.02 3.49 21.18
CA ARG A 168 6.37 3.80 21.66
C ARG A 168 7.41 3.77 20.57
N THR A 169 7.20 2.93 19.56
CA THR A 169 8.19 2.65 18.52
C THR A 169 7.73 3.10 17.13
N GLY A 170 6.43 3.29 16.91
CA GLY A 170 5.82 3.50 15.60
C GLY A 170 5.73 2.22 14.75
N ALA A 171 6.11 1.07 15.32
CA ALA A 171 6.08 -0.20 14.58
C ALA A 171 4.66 -0.69 14.35
N ILE A 172 4.34 -1.07 13.12
CA ILE A 172 3.06 -1.69 12.77
C ILE A 172 3.09 -3.16 13.21
N LEU A 173 2.24 -3.51 14.15
CA LEU A 173 2.12 -4.86 14.71
C LEU A 173 1.16 -5.75 13.92
N GLY A 174 0.21 -5.15 13.22
CA GLY A 174 -0.76 -5.82 12.38
C GLY A 174 -1.63 -4.82 11.64
N PHE A 175 -2.31 -5.27 10.60
CA PHE A 175 -3.27 -4.45 9.86
C PHE A 175 -4.34 -5.32 9.19
N ILE A 176 -5.42 -4.69 8.77
CA ILE A 176 -6.48 -5.26 7.95
C ILE A 176 -6.51 -4.48 6.64
N GLY A 177 -6.20 -5.12 5.52
CA GLY A 177 -6.26 -4.50 4.20
C GLY A 177 -7.64 -4.57 3.55
N GLY A 178 -8.49 -5.49 4.02
CA GLY A 178 -9.84 -5.72 3.51
C GLY A 178 -10.42 -6.99 4.10
N ARG A 179 -11.67 -7.33 3.73
CA ARG A 179 -12.37 -8.51 4.23
C ARG A 179 -12.11 -9.77 3.41
N ASN A 180 -11.83 -9.62 2.13
CA ASN A 180 -11.60 -10.74 1.21
C ASN A 180 -10.60 -10.34 0.11
N PHE A 181 -9.36 -10.80 0.23
CA PHE A 181 -8.31 -10.51 -0.74
C PHE A 181 -8.62 -11.04 -2.15
N ASP A 182 -9.21 -12.23 -2.27
CA ASP A 182 -9.52 -12.83 -3.58
C ASP A 182 -10.60 -12.03 -4.33
N GLY A 183 -11.53 -11.41 -3.60
CA GLY A 183 -12.59 -10.58 -4.16
C GLY A 183 -12.19 -9.12 -4.39
N ASN A 184 -11.33 -8.58 -3.54
CA ASN A 184 -10.88 -7.19 -3.61
C ASN A 184 -9.44 -7.09 -3.12
N GLN A 185 -8.51 -6.78 -4.03
CA GLN A 185 -7.07 -6.66 -3.72
C GLN A 185 -6.66 -5.25 -3.30
N ASN A 186 -7.58 -4.28 -3.29
CA ASN A 186 -7.29 -2.94 -2.80
C ASN A 186 -7.02 -2.97 -1.29
N ASN A 187 -5.85 -2.48 -0.89
CA ASN A 187 -5.46 -2.44 0.51
C ASN A 187 -6.03 -1.18 1.18
N HIS A 188 -7.18 -1.33 1.84
CA HIS A 188 -7.88 -0.22 2.49
C HIS A 188 -7.13 0.39 3.67
N ALA A 189 -6.07 -0.27 4.16
CA ALA A 189 -5.24 0.27 5.22
C ALA A 189 -4.16 1.24 4.72
N PHE A 190 -3.71 1.07 3.44
CA PHE A 190 -2.54 1.79 2.91
C PHE A 190 -2.73 2.43 1.53
N ASP A 191 -3.73 2.00 0.76
CA ASP A 191 -3.92 2.45 -0.63
C ASP A 191 -5.26 3.18 -0.85
N THR A 192 -6.16 3.20 0.15
CA THR A 192 -7.45 3.90 0.06
C THR A 192 -7.36 5.25 0.74
N GLU A 193 -7.46 6.32 -0.04
CA GLU A 193 -7.54 7.68 0.47
C GLU A 193 -8.99 8.07 0.73
N ARG A 194 -9.26 8.65 1.90
CA ARG A 194 -10.57 9.16 2.30
C ARG A 194 -10.44 10.40 3.17
N SER A 195 -11.51 11.20 3.21
CA SER A 195 -11.58 12.30 4.16
C SER A 195 -11.49 11.78 5.59
N PRO A 196 -10.58 12.32 6.42
CA PRO A 196 -10.46 11.95 7.82
C PRO A 196 -11.67 12.40 8.64
N GLY A 197 -12.49 13.28 8.10
CA GLY A 197 -13.60 13.89 8.84
C GLY A 197 -13.12 14.53 10.15
N SER A 198 -13.90 14.38 11.19
CA SER A 198 -13.61 14.94 12.51
C SER A 198 -12.39 14.35 13.23
N THR A 199 -11.83 13.23 12.75
CA THR A 199 -10.61 12.66 13.36
C THR A 199 -9.39 13.56 13.17
N ILE A 200 -9.44 14.51 12.24
CA ILE A 200 -8.38 15.50 12.04
C ILE A 200 -8.35 16.60 13.12
N LYS A 201 -9.44 16.84 13.85
CA LYS A 201 -9.55 17.94 14.84
C LYS A 201 -8.43 17.95 15.88
N PRO A 202 -8.08 16.80 16.51
CA PRO A 202 -6.97 16.77 17.47
C PRO A 202 -5.63 17.18 16.85
N LEU A 203 -5.38 16.79 15.60
CA LEU A 203 -4.10 17.00 14.93
C LEU A 203 -3.98 18.41 14.35
N LEU A 204 -4.98 18.83 13.57
CA LEU A 204 -4.92 20.08 12.79
C LEU A 204 -5.26 21.33 13.61
N ALA A 205 -6.15 21.20 14.59
CA ALA A 205 -6.63 22.35 15.36
C ALA A 205 -6.13 22.32 16.82
N TYR A 206 -6.68 21.44 17.63
CA TYR A 206 -6.48 21.50 19.08
C TYR A 206 -5.04 21.19 19.52
N GLY A 207 -4.40 20.16 18.94
CA GLY A 207 -3.03 19.77 19.28
C GLY A 207 -2.03 20.90 19.00
N ILE A 208 -2.14 21.51 17.82
CA ILE A 208 -1.28 22.63 17.43
C ILE A 208 -1.53 23.83 18.33
N ALA A 209 -2.78 24.15 18.65
CA ALA A 209 -3.11 25.27 19.50
C ALA A 209 -2.63 25.09 20.94
N ILE A 210 -2.63 23.88 21.47
CA ILE A 210 -2.08 23.53 22.78
C ILE A 210 -0.55 23.63 22.75
N ASP A 211 0.11 23.09 21.75
CA ASP A 211 1.57 23.14 21.59
C ASP A 211 2.08 24.58 21.47
N GLN A 212 1.32 25.42 20.80
CA GLN A 212 1.59 26.88 20.71
C GLN A 212 1.26 27.67 21.98
N GLY A 213 0.75 27.03 23.03
CA GLY A 213 0.36 27.67 24.26
C GLY A 213 -0.82 28.64 24.15
N LEU A 214 -1.61 28.51 23.07
CA LEU A 214 -2.79 29.38 22.83
C LEU A 214 -3.99 28.93 23.64
N MET A 215 -4.04 27.68 24.05
CA MET A 215 -5.10 27.09 24.87
C MET A 215 -4.61 25.86 25.63
N GLY A 216 -5.40 25.45 26.61
CA GLY A 216 -5.20 24.24 27.38
C GLY A 216 -6.48 23.40 27.41
N SER A 217 -6.43 22.24 28.04
CA SER A 217 -7.57 21.26 28.09
C SER A 217 -8.85 21.84 28.72
N ASN A 218 -8.73 22.88 29.57
CA ASN A 218 -9.86 23.53 30.23
C ASN A 218 -10.18 24.91 29.63
N SER A 219 -9.59 25.27 28.50
CA SER A 219 -9.93 26.51 27.80
C SER A 219 -11.39 26.48 27.35
N ILE A 220 -12.05 27.62 27.54
CA ILE A 220 -13.45 27.80 27.16
C ILE A 220 -13.51 28.29 25.70
N LEU A 221 -14.25 27.59 24.87
CA LEU A 221 -14.38 27.83 23.44
C LEU A 221 -15.80 28.24 23.08
N SER A 222 -15.93 29.06 22.04
CA SER A 222 -17.24 29.43 21.51
C SER A 222 -17.86 28.31 20.72
N ASN A 223 -19.11 27.97 21.04
CA ASN A 223 -19.97 27.11 20.24
C ASN A 223 -21.30 27.81 19.86
N TYR A 224 -21.33 29.14 19.89
CA TYR A 224 -22.48 29.88 19.39
C TYR A 224 -22.64 29.71 17.89
N PRO A 225 -23.91 29.70 17.40
CA PRO A 225 -24.20 29.61 15.97
C PRO A 225 -23.35 30.57 15.14
N THR A 226 -22.66 30.05 14.16
CA THR A 226 -21.81 30.82 13.25
C THR A 226 -21.85 30.25 11.83
N ASN A 227 -21.38 31.04 10.87
CA ASN A 227 -21.33 30.65 9.47
C ASN A 227 -19.90 30.68 8.95
N PHE A 228 -19.63 29.94 7.89
CA PHE A 228 -18.46 30.14 7.05
C PHE A 228 -18.51 31.52 6.36
N SER A 229 -17.39 31.96 5.79
CA SER A 229 -17.32 33.20 5.01
C SER A 229 -18.23 33.17 3.77
N SER A 230 -18.58 31.98 3.28
CA SER A 230 -19.58 31.78 2.23
C SER A 230 -21.01 32.12 2.63
N GLY A 231 -21.28 32.28 3.91
CA GLY A 231 -22.64 32.45 4.46
C GLY A 231 -23.32 31.14 4.91
N GLU A 232 -22.78 29.99 4.54
CA GLU A 232 -23.29 28.68 4.95
C GLU A 232 -23.12 28.45 6.44
N PRO A 233 -24.13 27.91 7.16
CA PRO A 233 -24.03 27.68 8.59
C PRO A 233 -23.07 26.53 8.89
N ILE A 234 -22.26 26.66 9.94
CA ILE A 234 -21.49 25.56 10.48
C ILE A 234 -22.40 24.71 11.34
N MET A 235 -22.69 23.50 10.85
CA MET A 235 -23.59 22.54 11.50
C MET A 235 -22.81 21.50 12.30
N HIS A 236 -23.43 20.97 13.33
CA HIS A 236 -23.01 19.77 14.02
C HIS A 236 -24.22 18.81 14.04
N VAL A 237 -24.19 17.80 13.18
CA VAL A 237 -25.39 16.99 12.87
C VAL A 237 -26.54 17.95 12.52
N ASP A 238 -27.64 17.92 13.26
CA ASP A 238 -28.80 18.82 13.07
C ASP A 238 -28.78 20.06 13.98
N ASN A 239 -27.64 20.35 14.67
CA ASN A 239 -27.55 21.42 15.61
C ASN A 239 -26.64 22.56 15.11
N ARG A 240 -27.08 23.81 15.28
CA ARG A 240 -26.36 25.01 14.85
C ARG A 240 -25.42 25.58 15.89
N GLY A 241 -25.22 24.91 17.01
CA GLY A 241 -24.44 25.38 18.14
C GLY A 241 -25.30 25.65 19.38
N THR A 242 -24.63 25.88 20.49
CA THR A 242 -25.29 26.03 21.81
C THR A 242 -24.80 27.28 22.54
N ALA A 243 -23.72 27.15 23.29
CA ALA A 243 -23.13 28.19 24.14
C ALA A 243 -21.60 28.02 24.23
N MET A 244 -20.96 28.69 25.16
CA MET A 244 -19.56 28.40 25.47
C MET A 244 -19.42 27.02 26.10
N MET A 245 -18.33 26.32 25.78
CA MET A 245 -17.99 25.00 26.33
C MET A 245 -16.49 24.86 26.52
N ASP A 246 -16.06 23.94 27.35
CA ASP A 246 -14.63 23.66 27.45
C ASP A 246 -14.10 22.83 26.28
N LEU A 247 -12.80 22.89 26.04
CA LEU A 247 -12.14 22.18 24.94
C LEU A 247 -12.35 20.67 25.05
N ARG A 248 -12.35 20.11 26.26
CA ARG A 248 -12.51 18.68 26.51
C ARG A 248 -13.89 18.20 26.06
N GLU A 249 -14.94 18.95 26.40
CA GLU A 249 -16.28 18.66 25.93
C GLU A 249 -16.41 18.86 24.41
N ALA A 250 -15.85 19.96 23.89
CA ALA A 250 -15.85 20.25 22.46
C ALA A 250 -15.22 19.11 21.63
N LEU A 251 -14.11 18.52 22.11
CA LEU A 251 -13.47 17.39 21.47
C LEU A 251 -14.24 16.08 21.70
N ASN A 252 -14.68 15.82 22.93
CA ASN A 252 -15.37 14.59 23.32
C ASN A 252 -16.67 14.37 22.53
N THR A 253 -17.39 15.44 22.28
CA THR A 253 -18.65 15.47 21.51
C THR A 253 -18.42 15.87 20.05
N SER A 254 -17.18 16.15 19.67
CA SER A 254 -16.79 16.47 18.29
C SER A 254 -17.48 17.68 17.66
N TRP A 255 -17.73 18.76 18.44
CA TRP A 255 -18.34 19.97 17.92
C TRP A 255 -17.51 20.63 16.81
N ASN A 256 -18.19 21.13 15.77
CA ASN A 256 -17.54 21.71 14.59
C ASN A 256 -17.15 23.19 14.81
N ILE A 257 -17.99 23.98 15.45
CA ILE A 257 -17.77 25.39 15.65
C ILE A 257 -16.52 25.68 16.50
N PRO A 258 -16.27 25.00 17.65
CA PRO A 258 -15.04 25.18 18.41
C PRO A 258 -13.77 24.82 17.59
N ALA A 259 -13.82 23.76 16.78
CA ALA A 259 -12.71 23.38 15.92
C ALA A 259 -12.43 24.44 14.83
N TYR A 260 -13.48 24.97 14.21
CA TYR A 260 -13.40 26.06 13.26
C TYR A 260 -12.72 27.31 13.85
N TRP A 261 -13.19 27.77 15.02
CA TRP A 261 -12.61 28.94 15.70
C TRP A 261 -11.17 28.71 16.13
N THR A 262 -10.85 27.50 16.61
CA THR A 262 -9.47 27.14 16.97
C THR A 262 -8.56 27.24 15.75
N TYR A 263 -8.94 26.61 14.63
CA TYR A 263 -8.17 26.63 13.41
C TYR A 263 -8.03 28.06 12.83
N ARG A 264 -9.10 28.81 12.82
CA ARG A 264 -9.08 30.22 12.41
C ARG A 264 -8.13 31.04 13.27
N THR A 265 -8.13 30.85 14.59
CA THR A 265 -7.20 31.53 15.51
C THR A 265 -5.74 31.18 15.20
N LEU A 266 -5.41 29.93 14.91
CA LEU A 266 -4.07 29.54 14.48
C LEU A 266 -3.62 30.34 13.25
N ARG A 267 -4.49 30.43 12.24
CA ARG A 267 -4.20 31.18 11.01
C ARG A 267 -4.04 32.68 11.26
N GLU A 268 -4.94 33.28 12.00
CA GLU A 268 -4.89 34.72 12.35
C GLU A 268 -3.64 35.10 13.16
N LYS A 269 -3.12 34.17 13.95
CA LYS A 269 -1.86 34.33 14.68
C LYS A 269 -0.61 34.00 13.88
N GLY A 270 -0.76 33.61 12.61
CA GLY A 270 0.36 33.25 11.73
C GLY A 270 1.10 31.98 12.13
N VAL A 271 0.43 31.04 12.81
CA VAL A 271 1.03 29.74 13.14
C VAL A 271 1.28 28.95 11.86
N ASP A 272 2.48 28.38 11.72
CA ASP A 272 2.86 27.55 10.57
C ASP A 272 2.25 26.15 10.66
N VAL A 273 0.93 26.08 10.50
CA VAL A 273 0.17 24.81 10.49
C VAL A 273 0.71 23.82 9.45
N PRO A 274 1.09 24.24 8.21
CA PRO A 274 1.70 23.35 7.24
C PRO A 274 2.90 22.57 7.75
N SER A 275 3.82 23.25 8.43
CA SER A 275 5.01 22.58 9.02
C SER A 275 4.65 21.55 10.08
N TYR A 276 3.61 21.80 10.89
CA TYR A 276 3.10 20.81 11.84
C TYR A 276 2.57 19.57 11.14
N MET A 277 1.70 19.76 10.17
CA MET A 277 1.08 18.64 9.43
C MET A 277 2.12 17.83 8.67
N LYS A 278 3.09 18.49 8.04
CA LYS A 278 4.20 17.83 7.35
C LYS A 278 5.07 16.98 8.27
N LYS A 279 5.33 17.44 9.50
CA LYS A 279 6.05 16.64 10.53
C LYS A 279 5.27 15.38 10.94
N MET A 280 3.96 15.41 10.85
CA MET A 280 3.09 14.25 11.10
C MET A 280 2.86 13.38 9.85
N GLY A 281 3.50 13.70 8.72
CA GLY A 281 3.42 12.93 7.48
C GLY A 281 2.30 13.36 6.53
N TYR A 282 1.53 14.43 6.85
CA TYR A 282 0.46 14.91 5.99
C TYR A 282 0.96 15.99 5.02
N ASP A 283 0.68 15.80 3.74
CA ASP A 283 0.94 16.79 2.70
C ASP A 283 -0.39 17.35 2.19
N ILE A 284 -0.89 18.38 2.87
CA ILE A 284 -2.16 19.04 2.56
C ILE A 284 -1.88 20.14 1.54
N SER A 285 -2.56 20.10 0.41
CA SER A 285 -2.33 21.03 -0.71
C SER A 285 -2.86 22.45 -0.43
N GLU A 286 -3.94 22.59 0.33
CA GLU A 286 -4.57 23.87 0.60
C GLU A 286 -5.01 24.05 2.05
N TYR A 287 -4.36 24.98 2.74
CA TYR A 287 -4.66 25.36 4.13
C TYR A 287 -5.64 26.51 4.25
N GLY A 288 -6.12 27.06 3.13
CA GLY A 288 -7.10 28.15 3.09
C GLY A 288 -8.54 27.74 3.40
N ILE A 289 -8.85 26.46 3.27
CA ILE A 289 -10.20 25.91 3.39
C ILE A 289 -10.70 26.00 4.83
N GLU A 290 -11.82 26.68 5.03
CA GLU A 290 -12.40 26.90 6.39
C GLU A 290 -12.94 25.62 7.03
N SER A 291 -13.38 24.63 6.21
CA SER A 291 -13.84 23.33 6.68
C SER A 291 -12.71 22.30 6.93
N LEU A 292 -11.46 22.67 6.70
CA LEU A 292 -10.29 21.81 6.88
C LEU A 292 -10.25 21.10 8.26
N PRO A 293 -10.52 21.81 9.41
CA PRO A 293 -10.51 21.16 10.72
C PRO A 293 -11.67 20.17 10.94
N MET A 294 -12.56 20.04 9.99
CA MET A 294 -13.63 19.04 9.97
C MET A 294 -13.41 17.95 8.90
N GLY A 295 -12.25 17.97 8.25
CA GLY A 295 -11.84 17.02 7.20
C GLY A 295 -12.24 17.42 5.79
N GLY A 296 -12.80 18.62 5.60
CA GLY A 296 -13.14 19.12 4.26
C GLY A 296 -11.90 19.45 3.44
N GLY A 297 -11.80 18.91 2.23
CA GLY A 297 -10.67 19.17 1.32
C GLY A 297 -9.37 18.44 1.67
N ILE A 298 -9.43 17.40 2.51
CA ILE A 298 -8.32 16.51 2.83
C ILE A 298 -8.73 15.09 2.52
N GLU A 299 -7.84 14.33 1.90
CA GLU A 299 -7.91 12.88 1.79
C GLU A 299 -6.62 12.28 2.37
N VAL A 300 -6.75 11.21 3.16
CA VAL A 300 -5.64 10.50 3.82
C VAL A 300 -5.90 9.01 3.80
N THR A 301 -4.82 8.24 3.84
CA THR A 301 -4.83 6.77 4.00
C THR A 301 -4.87 6.39 5.46
#